data_39e9972da1bdda867930648c5b459ea4
#
_entry.id   39e9972da1bdda867930648c5b459ea4
#
_cell.length_a   1.000
_cell.length_b   1.000
_cell.length_c   1.000
_cell.angle_alpha   90.00
_cell.angle_beta   90.00
_cell.angle_gamma   90.00
#
_symmetry.space_group_name_H-M   'P 1'
#
loop_
_entity.id
_entity.type
_entity.pdbx_description
1 polymer ?
#
loop_
_entity_poly.entity_id
_entity_poly.type
_entity_poly.pdbx_seq_one_letter_code
_entity_poly.pdbx_strand_id
1 'polypeptide(L)'
;LRFWNNEKPGVRFYINAAAKYILENQQEQSEKTGNSYPTVGSTFGEWSVWDLLRGMYTGADYINSIPENYFSDYLKRVEAHVENKKGNLHAAKSTEWSRLILPLTAMGYDIRSVAGYDFIEKLSDSFSFSYRQGINGPIWEIISMNSGGYEFDQTDHPETANTFGKMLDYILNLEITDANGIKGG
;
A
#
# COMPACT_ATOMS: atom_id res chain seq x y z
N LEU A 1 -13.47 7.31 47.97
CA LEU A 1 -12.17 7.00 47.39
C LEU A 1 -12.42 6.38 46.02
N ARG A 2 -12.31 7.14 44.93
CA ARG A 2 -12.32 6.62 43.58
C ARG A 2 -10.91 6.09 43.31
N PHE A 3 -10.77 4.79 43.24
CA PHE A 3 -9.58 4.15 42.69
C PHE A 3 -9.59 4.43 41.19
N TRP A 4 -8.67 5.28 40.72
CA TRP A 4 -8.37 5.41 39.30
C TRP A 4 -7.67 4.11 38.89
N ASN A 5 -8.39 3.27 38.16
CA ASN A 5 -7.81 2.09 37.56
C ASN A 5 -6.95 2.60 36.38
N ASN A 6 -5.66 2.75 36.63
CA ASN A 6 -4.66 3.20 35.65
C ASN A 6 -4.26 2.09 34.67
N GLU A 7 -5.17 1.19 34.32
CA GLU A 7 -4.91 0.23 33.26
C GLU A 7 -4.83 1.00 31.94
N LYS A 8 -3.66 0.94 31.32
CA LYS A 8 -3.47 1.52 29.98
C LYS A 8 -4.41 0.78 29.03
N PRO A 9 -5.09 1.50 28.12
CA PRO A 9 -5.92 0.87 27.12
C PRO A 9 -5.12 -0.16 26.33
N GLY A 10 -5.71 -1.34 26.09
CA GLY A 10 -5.10 -2.37 25.27
C GLY A 10 -4.97 -1.94 23.80
N VAL A 11 -4.15 -2.64 23.03
CA VAL A 11 -3.90 -2.35 21.59
C VAL A 11 -5.20 -2.24 20.79
N ARG A 12 -6.19 -3.09 21.08
CA ARG A 12 -7.51 -3.08 20.43
C ARG A 12 -8.24 -1.74 20.57
N PHE A 13 -8.11 -1.07 21.73
CA PHE A 13 -8.68 0.26 21.94
C PHE A 13 -8.11 1.29 20.94
N TYR A 14 -6.80 1.29 20.76
CA TYR A 14 -6.14 2.22 19.83
C TYR A 14 -6.48 1.91 18.37
N ILE A 15 -6.60 0.64 18.01
CA ILE A 15 -7.02 0.22 16.65
C ILE A 15 -8.45 0.70 16.39
N ASN A 16 -9.39 0.51 17.32
CA ASN A 16 -10.76 1.00 17.18
C ASN A 16 -10.81 2.53 17.06
N ALA A 17 -10.02 3.25 17.86
CA ALA A 17 -9.97 4.71 17.82
C ALA A 17 -9.39 5.23 16.48
N ALA A 18 -8.33 4.60 15.97
CA ALA A 18 -7.73 4.94 14.68
C ALA A 18 -8.70 4.67 13.52
N ALA A 19 -9.33 3.50 13.50
CA ALA A 19 -10.30 3.14 12.46
C ALA A 19 -11.52 4.08 12.46
N LYS A 20 -12.03 4.42 13.63
CA LYS A 20 -13.12 5.39 13.78
C LYS A 20 -12.71 6.76 13.21
N TYR A 21 -11.52 7.25 13.56
CA TYR A 21 -11.00 8.51 13.04
C TYR A 21 -10.89 8.51 11.51
N ILE A 22 -10.39 7.41 10.92
CA ILE A 22 -10.28 7.25 9.46
C ILE A 22 -11.66 7.38 8.81
N LEU A 23 -12.65 6.63 9.30
CA LEU A 23 -13.99 6.59 8.72
C LEU A 23 -14.72 7.94 8.87
N GLU A 24 -14.68 8.55 10.05
CA GLU A 24 -15.28 9.86 10.31
C GLU A 24 -14.64 10.96 9.46
N ASN A 25 -13.30 10.96 9.34
CA ASN A 25 -12.59 11.94 8.51
C ASN A 25 -12.95 11.79 7.03
N GLN A 26 -13.04 10.57 6.52
CA GLN A 26 -13.44 10.32 5.13
C GLN A 26 -14.88 10.76 4.86
N GLN A 27 -15.79 10.51 5.78
CA GLN A 27 -17.18 10.98 5.67
C GLN A 27 -17.23 12.52 5.65
N GLU A 28 -16.56 13.18 6.59
CA GLU A 28 -16.49 14.64 6.66
C GLU A 28 -15.91 15.26 5.37
N GLN A 29 -14.84 14.66 4.83
CA GLN A 29 -14.25 15.12 3.58
C GLN A 29 -15.20 14.88 2.39
N SER A 30 -15.94 13.78 2.37
CA SER A 30 -16.95 13.52 1.34
C SER A 30 -18.05 14.58 1.36
N GLU A 31 -18.58 14.91 2.54
CA GLU A 31 -19.60 15.94 2.73
C GLU A 31 -19.11 17.33 2.31
N LYS A 32 -17.85 17.68 2.62
CA LYS A 32 -17.25 18.98 2.29
C LYS A 32 -16.92 19.15 0.81
N THR A 33 -16.47 18.10 0.15
CA THR A 33 -15.91 18.19 -1.21
C THR A 33 -16.83 17.65 -2.28
N GLY A 34 -17.83 16.84 -1.91
CA GLY A 34 -18.65 16.06 -2.84
C GLY A 34 -17.92 14.88 -3.48
N ASN A 35 -16.69 14.61 -3.08
CA ASN A 35 -15.91 13.48 -3.61
C ASN A 35 -16.22 12.20 -2.85
N SER A 36 -16.17 11.07 -3.57
CA SER A 36 -16.30 9.76 -2.95
C SER A 36 -14.99 9.35 -2.25
N TYR A 37 -15.09 8.79 -1.06
CA TYR A 37 -13.97 8.27 -0.28
C TYR A 37 -14.15 6.77 -0.02
N PRO A 38 -13.01 6.02 0.14
CA PRO A 38 -11.63 6.45 0.01
C PRO A 38 -11.27 6.82 -1.43
N THR A 39 -10.40 7.82 -1.59
CA THR A 39 -9.90 8.25 -2.90
C THR A 39 -8.87 7.24 -3.44
N VAL A 40 -8.67 7.20 -4.75
CA VAL A 40 -7.66 6.36 -5.42
C VAL A 40 -6.57 7.24 -6.02
N GLY A 41 -5.36 6.74 -6.09
CA GLY A 41 -4.19 7.48 -6.54
C GLY A 41 -3.72 8.52 -5.52
N SER A 42 -4.07 8.34 -4.26
CA SER A 42 -3.67 9.20 -3.16
C SER A 42 -3.13 8.39 -1.99
N THR A 43 -2.08 8.87 -1.35
CA THR A 43 -1.49 8.19 -0.19
C THR A 43 -2.53 7.95 0.91
N PHE A 44 -3.40 8.91 1.15
CA PHE A 44 -4.39 8.81 2.21
C PHE A 44 -5.47 7.76 1.90
N GLY A 45 -5.87 7.60 0.63
CA GLY A 45 -6.90 6.64 0.24
C GLY A 45 -6.46 5.19 0.40
N GLU A 46 -5.35 4.82 -0.23
CA GLU A 46 -4.83 3.44 -0.21
C GLU A 46 -4.44 2.99 1.19
N TRP A 47 -3.74 3.84 1.95
CA TRP A 47 -3.35 3.52 3.33
C TRP A 47 -4.56 3.30 4.23
N SER A 48 -5.57 4.16 4.14
CA SER A 48 -6.80 3.99 4.93
C SER A 48 -7.48 2.64 4.65
N VAL A 49 -7.58 2.24 3.39
CA VAL A 49 -8.17 0.94 3.03
C VAL A 49 -7.33 -0.21 3.55
N TRP A 50 -6.00 -0.14 3.38
CA TRP A 50 -5.10 -1.18 3.84
C TRP A 50 -5.10 -1.32 5.36
N ASP A 51 -5.04 -0.20 6.09
CA ASP A 51 -5.07 -0.17 7.55
C ASP A 51 -6.37 -0.77 8.09
N LEU A 52 -7.52 -0.39 7.53
CA LEU A 52 -8.81 -0.96 7.92
C LEU A 52 -8.85 -2.47 7.67
N LEU A 53 -8.41 -2.95 6.50
CA LEU A 53 -8.37 -4.38 6.19
C LEU A 53 -7.43 -5.14 7.13
N ARG A 54 -6.23 -4.63 7.38
CA ARG A 54 -5.25 -5.29 8.27
C ARG A 54 -5.70 -5.28 9.72
N GLY A 55 -6.33 -4.19 10.16
CA GLY A 55 -6.87 -4.09 11.52
C GLY A 55 -8.01 -5.09 11.81
N MET A 56 -8.75 -5.56 10.80
CA MET A 56 -9.81 -6.56 10.96
C MET A 56 -9.30 -7.86 11.57
N TYR A 57 -8.08 -8.27 11.27
CA TYR A 57 -7.46 -9.49 11.81
C TYR A 57 -7.19 -9.43 13.32
N THR A 58 -7.29 -8.26 13.93
CA THR A 58 -7.10 -8.09 15.39
C THR A 58 -8.36 -8.40 16.19
N GLY A 59 -9.49 -8.63 15.53
CA GLY A 59 -10.80 -8.80 16.17
C GLY A 59 -11.30 -7.51 16.82
N ALA A 60 -10.93 -6.35 16.29
CA ALA A 60 -11.42 -5.06 16.75
C ALA A 60 -12.88 -4.81 16.33
N ASP A 61 -13.61 -4.02 17.12
CA ASP A 61 -15.07 -3.89 16.99
C ASP A 61 -15.49 -2.93 15.85
N TYR A 62 -14.57 -2.12 15.33
CA TYR A 62 -14.87 -1.13 14.29
C TYR A 62 -15.38 -1.73 12.98
N ILE A 63 -15.21 -3.03 12.76
CA ILE A 63 -15.67 -3.75 11.55
C ILE A 63 -17.15 -3.45 11.27
N ASN A 64 -17.97 -3.41 12.33
CA ASN A 64 -19.40 -3.11 12.24
C ASN A 64 -19.69 -1.63 11.87
N SER A 65 -18.68 -0.77 11.90
CA SER A 65 -18.80 0.65 11.56
C SER A 65 -18.37 0.94 10.12
N ILE A 66 -17.81 -0.05 9.41
CA ILE A 66 -17.43 0.10 8.00
C ILE A 66 -18.71 0.06 7.15
N PRO A 67 -18.94 1.04 6.25
CA PRO A 67 -20.08 1.00 5.33
C PRO A 67 -20.08 -0.28 4.48
N GLU A 68 -21.23 -0.88 4.26
CA GLU A 68 -21.39 -2.18 3.58
C GLU A 68 -20.65 -2.24 2.24
N ASN A 69 -20.71 -1.19 1.45
CA ASN A 69 -20.11 -1.14 0.12
C ASN A 69 -18.70 -0.50 0.10
N TYR A 70 -18.10 -0.21 1.26
CA TYR A 70 -16.86 0.56 1.34
C TYR A 70 -15.74 -0.01 0.46
N PHE A 71 -15.45 -1.29 0.61
CA PHE A 71 -14.36 -1.96 -0.13
C PHE A 71 -14.73 -2.23 -1.60
N SER A 72 -15.97 -2.64 -1.88
CA SER A 72 -16.40 -2.88 -3.26
C SER A 72 -16.44 -1.59 -4.08
N ASP A 73 -16.84 -0.48 -3.49
CA ASP A 73 -16.83 0.81 -4.18
C ASP A 73 -15.40 1.38 -4.32
N TYR A 74 -14.51 1.10 -3.37
CA TYR A 74 -13.09 1.39 -3.55
C TYR A 74 -12.52 0.60 -4.74
N LEU A 75 -12.79 -0.70 -4.82
CA LEU A 75 -12.33 -1.56 -5.92
C LEU A 75 -12.79 -1.02 -7.29
N LYS A 76 -14.08 -0.71 -7.45
CA LYS A 76 -14.59 -0.11 -8.70
C LYS A 76 -13.86 1.18 -9.08
N ARG A 77 -13.52 2.02 -8.08
CA ARG A 77 -12.74 3.24 -8.32
C ARG A 77 -11.28 2.94 -8.71
N VAL A 78 -10.67 1.91 -8.14
CA VAL A 78 -9.33 1.44 -8.54
C VAL A 78 -9.36 0.98 -9.99
N GLU A 79 -10.31 0.11 -10.37
CA GLU A 79 -10.46 -0.38 -11.74
C GLU A 79 -10.65 0.78 -12.73
N ALA A 80 -11.56 1.71 -12.44
CA ALA A 80 -11.77 2.89 -13.27
C ALA A 80 -10.52 3.78 -13.36
N HIS A 81 -9.77 3.95 -12.27
CA HIS A 81 -8.53 4.72 -12.26
C HIS A 81 -7.46 4.08 -13.15
N VAL A 82 -7.28 2.76 -13.04
CA VAL A 82 -6.31 1.98 -13.82
C VAL A 82 -6.69 1.99 -15.30
N GLU A 83 -7.96 1.79 -15.62
CA GLU A 83 -8.47 1.84 -17.00
C GLU A 83 -8.27 3.22 -17.63
N ASN A 84 -8.64 4.29 -16.94
CA ASN A 84 -8.44 5.68 -17.39
C ASN A 84 -6.97 6.00 -17.64
N LYS A 85 -6.05 5.40 -16.88
CA LYS A 85 -4.60 5.52 -17.04
C LYS A 85 -4.04 4.53 -18.05
N LYS A 86 -4.85 3.63 -18.62
CA LYS A 86 -4.42 2.56 -19.52
C LYS A 86 -3.27 1.74 -18.91
N GLY A 87 -3.39 1.41 -17.63
CA GLY A 87 -2.37 0.67 -16.87
C GLY A 87 -1.09 1.45 -16.54
N ASN A 88 -0.91 2.67 -17.04
CA ASN A 88 0.27 3.49 -16.76
C ASN A 88 -0.04 4.54 -15.68
N LEU A 89 0.00 4.12 -14.43
CA LEU A 89 -0.41 4.94 -13.28
C LEU A 89 0.41 6.21 -13.14
N HIS A 90 1.73 6.13 -13.37
CA HIS A 90 2.64 7.27 -13.29
C HIS A 90 3.91 7.05 -14.14
N ALA A 91 4.38 8.11 -14.81
CA ALA A 91 5.55 8.01 -15.71
C ALA A 91 6.90 7.77 -15.00
N ALA A 92 6.98 8.02 -13.68
CA ALA A 92 8.25 7.96 -12.94
C ALA A 92 8.16 7.34 -11.53
N LYS A 93 6.98 6.91 -11.09
CA LYS A 93 6.77 6.43 -9.71
C LYS A 93 6.23 5.01 -9.71
N SER A 94 7.10 4.02 -9.55
CA SER A 94 6.71 2.62 -9.37
C SER A 94 5.90 2.39 -8.09
N THR A 95 6.10 3.25 -7.09
CA THR A 95 5.35 3.24 -5.83
C THR A 95 3.83 3.42 -6.01
N GLU A 96 3.36 3.92 -7.15
CA GLU A 96 1.92 4.00 -7.43
C GLU A 96 1.30 2.59 -7.57
N TRP A 97 2.00 1.66 -8.23
CA TRP A 97 1.59 0.25 -8.30
C TRP A 97 1.75 -0.45 -6.95
N SER A 98 2.91 -0.30 -6.31
CA SER A 98 3.17 -0.92 -5.00
C SER A 98 2.11 -0.54 -3.97
N ARG A 99 1.71 0.73 -3.95
CA ARG A 99 0.69 1.25 -3.04
C ARG A 99 -0.69 0.63 -3.29
N LEU A 100 -1.07 0.39 -4.55
CA LEU A 100 -2.33 -0.28 -4.88
C LEU A 100 -2.29 -1.79 -4.63
N ILE A 101 -1.14 -2.44 -4.82
CA ILE A 101 -0.99 -3.88 -4.56
C ILE A 101 -1.35 -4.22 -3.11
N LEU A 102 -0.95 -3.39 -2.14
CA LEU A 102 -1.17 -3.66 -0.72
C LEU A 102 -2.65 -3.83 -0.34
N PRO A 103 -3.54 -2.87 -0.58
CA PRO A 103 -4.96 -3.04 -0.29
C PRO A 103 -5.63 -4.08 -1.18
N LEU A 104 -5.28 -4.18 -2.46
CA LEU A 104 -5.85 -5.19 -3.36
C LEU A 104 -5.51 -6.61 -2.88
N THR A 105 -4.25 -6.86 -2.51
CA THR A 105 -3.82 -8.14 -1.91
C THR A 105 -4.57 -8.42 -0.61
N ALA A 106 -4.73 -7.42 0.26
CA ALA A 106 -5.46 -7.58 1.52
C ALA A 106 -6.96 -7.86 1.31
N MET A 107 -7.54 -7.42 0.18
CA MET A 107 -8.90 -7.74 -0.25
C MET A 107 -9.00 -9.13 -0.91
N GLY A 108 -7.90 -9.79 -1.20
CA GLY A 108 -7.87 -11.04 -1.97
C GLY A 108 -8.13 -10.84 -3.47
N TYR A 109 -7.90 -9.64 -3.99
CA TYR A 109 -8.08 -9.33 -5.41
C TYR A 109 -6.86 -9.75 -6.23
N ASP A 110 -7.10 -10.22 -7.46
CA ASP A 110 -6.02 -10.64 -8.37
C ASP A 110 -5.31 -9.42 -8.97
N ILE A 111 -4.09 -9.15 -8.48
CA ILE A 111 -3.27 -8.04 -8.97
C ILE A 111 -2.65 -8.26 -10.35
N ARG A 112 -2.79 -9.47 -10.90
CA ARG A 112 -2.40 -9.76 -12.29
C ARG A 112 -3.49 -9.39 -13.30
N SER A 113 -4.68 -8.96 -12.84
CA SER A 113 -5.78 -8.61 -13.72
C SER A 113 -6.58 -7.41 -13.20
N VAL A 114 -5.91 -6.32 -12.87
CA VAL A 114 -6.56 -5.10 -12.40
C VAL A 114 -7.02 -4.29 -13.62
N ALA A 115 -8.32 -4.31 -13.89
CA ALA A 115 -8.89 -3.75 -15.13
C ALA A 115 -8.18 -4.25 -16.41
N GLY A 116 -7.73 -5.51 -16.40
CA GLY A 116 -7.02 -6.13 -17.52
C GLY A 116 -5.51 -5.84 -17.59
N TYR A 117 -4.93 -5.20 -16.58
CA TYR A 117 -3.49 -4.91 -16.50
C TYR A 117 -2.82 -5.73 -15.41
N ASP A 118 -1.68 -6.35 -15.73
CA ASP A 118 -0.85 -7.11 -14.79
C ASP A 118 0.14 -6.16 -14.08
N PHE A 119 -0.02 -6.02 -12.76
CA PHE A 119 0.84 -5.16 -11.96
C PHE A 119 2.19 -5.81 -11.67
N ILE A 120 2.25 -7.15 -11.63
CA ILE A 120 3.50 -7.88 -11.42
C ILE A 120 4.37 -7.76 -12.69
N GLU A 121 3.79 -8.01 -13.88
CA GLU A 121 4.49 -7.81 -15.15
C GLU A 121 5.08 -6.41 -15.24
N LYS A 122 4.27 -5.39 -14.90
CA LYS A 122 4.71 -3.98 -14.92
C LYS A 122 5.90 -3.71 -14.02
N LEU A 123 5.96 -4.30 -12.83
CA LEU A 123 7.07 -4.10 -11.89
C LEU A 123 8.27 -5.00 -12.22
N SER A 124 8.06 -6.13 -12.91
CA SER A 124 9.11 -7.09 -13.23
C SER A 124 10.07 -6.58 -14.31
N ASP A 125 9.57 -5.89 -15.32
CA ASP A 125 10.34 -5.47 -16.51
C ASP A 125 10.90 -4.03 -16.43
N SER A 126 11.07 -3.47 -15.25
CA SER A 126 11.30 -2.03 -15.14
C SER A 126 12.39 -1.61 -14.16
N PHE A 127 13.57 -2.25 -14.21
CA PHE A 127 14.70 -1.87 -13.33
C PHE A 127 14.93 -0.34 -13.29
N SER A 128 15.08 0.32 -14.42
CA SER A 128 15.32 1.77 -14.45
C SER A 128 14.16 2.60 -13.92
N PHE A 129 12.94 2.08 -13.99
CA PHE A 129 11.74 2.72 -13.48
C PHE A 129 11.64 2.64 -11.97
N SER A 130 11.89 1.47 -11.41
CA SER A 130 11.86 1.21 -9.96
C SER A 130 12.82 2.12 -9.20
N TYR A 131 13.98 2.41 -9.76
CA TYR A 131 15.03 3.19 -9.10
C TYR A 131 14.93 4.71 -9.34
N ARG A 132 13.97 5.19 -10.14
CA ARG A 132 13.79 6.65 -10.37
C ARG A 132 13.46 7.45 -9.11
N GLN A 133 12.86 6.79 -8.11
CA GLN A 133 12.54 7.40 -6.82
C GLN A 133 13.61 7.10 -5.75
N GLY A 134 14.83 6.76 -6.17
CA GLY A 134 15.88 6.31 -5.28
C GLY A 134 15.46 5.05 -4.53
N ILE A 135 15.80 4.97 -3.26
CA ILE A 135 15.53 3.82 -2.39
C ILE A 135 14.03 3.51 -2.20
N ASN A 136 13.14 4.49 -2.34
CA ASN A 136 11.70 4.32 -2.11
C ASN A 136 11.06 3.32 -3.07
N GLY A 137 11.43 3.33 -4.35
CA GLY A 137 10.89 2.38 -5.33
C GLY A 137 11.15 0.93 -4.91
N PRO A 138 12.41 0.50 -4.82
CA PRO A 138 12.76 -0.87 -4.42
C PRO A 138 12.17 -1.29 -3.07
N ILE A 139 12.17 -0.41 -2.06
CA ILE A 139 11.61 -0.74 -0.74
C ILE A 139 10.12 -1.07 -0.86
N TRP A 140 9.34 -0.21 -1.49
CA TRP A 140 7.90 -0.41 -1.61
C TRP A 140 7.54 -1.56 -2.52
N GLU A 141 8.32 -1.83 -3.57
CA GLU A 141 8.14 -3.01 -4.42
C GLU A 141 8.39 -4.29 -3.64
N ILE A 142 9.48 -4.38 -2.87
CA ILE A 142 9.74 -5.53 -1.99
C ILE A 142 8.58 -5.74 -1.00
N ILE A 143 8.12 -4.67 -0.33
CA ILE A 143 7.03 -4.77 0.64
C ILE A 143 5.74 -5.25 -0.03
N SER A 144 5.37 -4.66 -1.17
CA SER A 144 4.14 -4.99 -1.86
C SER A 144 4.15 -6.41 -2.44
N MET A 145 5.25 -6.83 -3.06
CA MET A 145 5.39 -8.20 -3.59
C MET A 145 5.35 -9.24 -2.46
N ASN A 146 6.06 -9.01 -1.35
CA ASN A 146 6.00 -9.91 -0.20
C ASN A 146 4.65 -9.96 0.49
N SER A 147 3.81 -8.92 0.38
CA SER A 147 2.50 -8.89 1.03
C SER A 147 1.55 -10.01 0.61
N GLY A 148 1.71 -10.50 -0.62
CA GLY A 148 0.94 -11.61 -1.18
C GLY A 148 1.79 -12.83 -1.56
N GLY A 149 3.09 -12.83 -1.23
CA GLY A 149 4.01 -13.90 -1.64
C GLY A 149 4.23 -13.94 -3.16
N TYR A 150 4.16 -12.78 -3.81
CA TYR A 150 4.37 -12.68 -5.25
C TYR A 150 5.86 -12.75 -5.61
N GLU A 151 6.15 -13.33 -6.76
CA GLU A 151 7.47 -13.35 -7.36
C GLU A 151 7.50 -12.42 -8.59
N PHE A 152 8.65 -11.80 -8.85
CA PHE A 152 8.86 -11.08 -10.10
C PHE A 152 8.88 -12.07 -11.27
N ASP A 153 8.24 -11.69 -12.37
CA ASP A 153 8.22 -12.53 -13.57
C ASP A 153 9.62 -12.62 -14.21
N GLN A 154 9.89 -13.75 -14.82
CA GLN A 154 11.04 -13.86 -15.70
C GLN A 154 10.76 -13.09 -16.98
N THR A 155 11.71 -12.26 -17.40
CA THR A 155 11.60 -11.46 -18.63
C THR A 155 12.63 -11.91 -19.65
N ASP A 156 12.40 -11.60 -20.92
CA ASP A 156 13.36 -11.85 -22.00
C ASP A 156 14.61 -10.93 -21.89
N HIS A 157 14.57 -9.96 -20.97
CA HIS A 157 15.61 -8.98 -20.73
C HIS A 157 16.12 -9.07 -19.27
N PRO A 158 16.84 -10.14 -18.90
CA PRO A 158 17.26 -10.37 -17.51
C PRO A 158 18.18 -9.27 -16.96
N GLU A 159 18.87 -8.53 -17.82
CA GLU A 159 19.68 -7.37 -17.45
C GLU A 159 18.86 -6.19 -16.91
N THR A 160 17.63 -6.00 -17.41
CA THR A 160 16.70 -4.95 -16.98
C THR A 160 15.61 -5.45 -16.03
N ALA A 161 15.49 -6.76 -15.85
CA ALA A 161 14.52 -7.38 -14.98
C ALA A 161 14.76 -7.03 -13.50
N ASN A 162 13.69 -6.77 -12.80
CA ASN A 162 13.70 -6.64 -11.34
C ASN A 162 13.77 -8.02 -10.69
N THR A 163 14.52 -8.11 -9.60
CA THR A 163 14.53 -9.26 -8.69
C THR A 163 14.68 -8.77 -7.26
N PHE A 164 14.23 -9.56 -6.30
CA PHE A 164 14.45 -9.25 -4.87
C PHE A 164 15.95 -9.07 -4.56
N GLY A 165 16.82 -9.92 -5.12
CA GLY A 165 18.26 -9.82 -4.92
C GLY A 165 18.82 -8.48 -5.39
N LYS A 166 18.54 -8.05 -6.63
CA LYS A 166 18.99 -6.75 -7.15
C LYS A 166 18.50 -5.58 -6.32
N MET A 167 17.25 -5.62 -5.86
CA MET A 167 16.67 -4.56 -5.04
C MET A 167 17.32 -4.48 -3.67
N LEU A 168 17.51 -5.61 -3.02
CA LEU A 168 18.19 -5.70 -1.73
C LEU A 168 19.65 -5.23 -1.83
N ASP A 169 20.37 -5.68 -2.85
CA ASP A 169 21.76 -5.24 -3.08
C ASP A 169 21.84 -3.72 -3.28
N TYR A 170 20.90 -3.15 -4.06
CA TYR A 170 20.83 -1.71 -4.24
C TYR A 170 20.60 -0.96 -2.91
N ILE A 171 19.63 -1.42 -2.10
CA ILE A 171 19.31 -0.81 -0.80
C ILE A 171 20.51 -0.88 0.14
N LEU A 172 21.15 -2.04 0.25
CA LEU A 172 22.31 -2.26 1.13
C LEU A 172 23.54 -1.46 0.68
N ASN A 173 23.73 -1.27 -0.63
CA ASN A 173 24.83 -0.47 -1.17
C ASN A 173 24.65 1.04 -0.93
N LEU A 174 23.45 1.49 -0.57
CA LEU A 174 23.18 2.88 -0.18
C LEU A 174 23.31 3.11 1.33
N GLU A 175 23.74 2.10 2.09
CA GLU A 175 23.96 2.22 3.52
C GLU A 175 24.95 3.36 3.83
N ILE A 176 24.53 4.28 4.70
CA ILE A 176 25.36 5.42 5.10
C ILE A 176 26.32 4.95 6.20
N THR A 177 27.60 5.28 6.02
CA THR A 177 28.64 5.05 7.04
C THR A 177 29.06 6.42 7.59
N ASP A 178 29.01 6.59 8.91
CA ASP A 178 29.46 7.81 9.58
C ASP A 178 30.99 7.97 9.54
N ALA A 179 31.48 9.10 10.03
CA ALA A 179 32.93 9.39 10.07
C ALA A 179 33.75 8.43 10.95
N ASN A 180 33.11 7.64 11.82
CA ASN A 180 33.72 6.63 12.67
C ASN A 180 33.62 5.21 12.08
N GLY A 181 33.08 5.06 10.87
CA GLY A 181 32.89 3.78 10.23
C GLY A 181 31.68 3.00 10.74
N ILE A 182 30.78 3.64 11.51
CA ILE A 182 29.55 3.02 11.99
C ILE A 182 28.52 3.10 10.86
N LYS A 183 28.02 1.93 10.45
CA LYS A 183 26.98 1.80 9.46
C LYS A 183 25.60 2.01 10.10
N GLY A 184 24.78 2.79 9.44
CA GLY A 184 23.42 3.05 9.86
C GLY A 184 22.65 3.78 8.79
N GLY A 185 21.32 3.67 8.83
CA GLY A 185 20.40 4.34 7.93
C GLY A 185 19.34 5.06 8.72
#